data_84f8c062518e0b67575cd684e6ae61bf
#
_entry.id   84f8c062518e0b67575cd684e6ae61bf
#
_cell.length_a   1.000
_cell.length_b   1.000
_cell.length_c   1.000
_cell.angle_alpha   90.00
_cell.angle_beta   90.00
_cell.angle_gamma   90.00
#
_symmetry.space_group_name_H-M   'P 1'
#
loop_
_entity.id
_entity.type
_entity.pdbx_description
1 polymer ?
#
loop_
_entity_poly.entity_id
_entity_poly.type
_entity_poly.pdbx_seq_one_letter_code
_entity_poly.pdbx_strand_id
1 'polypeptide(L)'
;IVSAHELMTAFLADFENAGGILALNSPVIGIKALHPDYQLDVAVADGSYRLQSRIVVNSTGLAAQGVASTLKGLASRDIPALFLCKGSYFTLSGTAPFNHLIYPVPEKNSAGLGVHATLDLAGQVKFGPDVEYIDSPGFDVSLDRLADYYRAVRRYYPALKDDALQPGYSGIRPKLQGPEDTEKDFCIQNGIHFGLANYINLFGIESPGLTSSLAIAEYVKDIID
;
A
#
# COMPACT_ATOMS: atom_id res chain seq x y z
N ILE A 1 1.13 -18.53 -3.69
CA ILE A 1 1.17 -17.87 -2.37
C ILE A 1 2.61 -17.52 -2.08
N VAL A 2 2.88 -16.30 -1.67
CA VAL A 2 4.20 -15.82 -1.27
C VAL A 2 4.10 -15.12 0.09
N SER A 3 5.18 -15.13 0.85
CA SER A 3 5.34 -14.26 2.01
C SER A 3 5.76 -12.87 1.52
N ALA A 4 4.90 -11.86 1.69
CA ALA A 4 5.23 -10.48 1.31
C ALA A 4 6.46 -9.97 2.06
N HIS A 5 6.61 -10.36 3.34
CA HIS A 5 7.75 -9.96 4.16
C HIS A 5 9.07 -10.57 3.64
N GLU A 6 9.08 -11.86 3.32
CA GLU A 6 10.28 -12.51 2.77
C GLU A 6 10.64 -11.99 1.38
N LEU A 7 9.62 -11.67 0.55
CA LEU A 7 9.84 -11.04 -0.75
C LEU A 7 10.52 -9.67 -0.60
N MET A 8 10.04 -8.83 0.33
CA MET A 8 10.68 -7.54 0.62
C MET A 8 12.11 -7.71 1.15
N THR A 9 12.34 -8.72 1.99
CA THR A 9 13.68 -9.03 2.51
C THR A 9 14.64 -9.47 1.39
N ALA A 10 14.15 -10.26 0.44
CA ALA A 10 14.93 -10.65 -0.73
C ALA A 10 15.29 -9.45 -1.61
N PHE A 11 14.33 -8.55 -1.87
CA PHE A 11 14.61 -7.32 -2.62
C PHE A 11 15.59 -6.39 -1.90
N LEU A 12 15.50 -6.31 -0.57
CA LEU A 12 16.46 -5.55 0.23
C LEU A 12 17.87 -6.14 0.11
N ALA A 13 18.01 -7.47 0.18
CA ALA A 13 19.29 -8.12 0.02
C ALA A 13 19.90 -7.86 -1.37
N ASP A 14 19.10 -7.94 -2.44
CA ASP A 14 19.55 -7.62 -3.79
C ASP A 14 19.97 -6.15 -3.92
N PHE A 15 19.22 -5.24 -3.31
CA PHE A 15 19.52 -3.81 -3.28
C PHE A 15 20.86 -3.53 -2.56
N GLU A 16 21.08 -4.14 -1.39
CA GLU A 16 22.32 -3.99 -0.62
C GLU A 16 23.52 -4.62 -1.34
N ASN A 17 23.34 -5.80 -1.98
CA ASN A 17 24.37 -6.44 -2.81
C ASN A 17 24.76 -5.57 -4.02
N ALA A 18 23.83 -4.77 -4.53
CA ALA A 18 24.09 -3.79 -5.60
C ALA A 18 24.73 -2.48 -5.07
N GLY A 19 25.05 -2.38 -3.78
CA GLY A 19 25.65 -1.21 -3.15
C GLY A 19 24.64 -0.19 -2.63
N GLY A 20 23.35 -0.53 -2.57
CA GLY A 20 22.32 0.31 -1.98
C GLY A 20 22.47 0.39 -0.45
N ILE A 21 21.95 1.47 0.15
CA ILE A 21 21.98 1.71 1.58
C ILE A 21 20.57 1.94 2.11
N LEU A 22 20.12 1.11 3.04
CA LEU A 22 18.88 1.31 3.77
C LEU A 22 19.13 2.23 4.98
N ALA A 23 18.49 3.39 5.01
CA ALA A 23 18.53 4.32 6.15
C ALA A 23 17.19 4.24 6.91
N LEU A 24 17.17 3.52 8.04
CA LEU A 24 16.00 3.44 8.92
C LEU A 24 15.87 4.70 9.79
N ASN A 25 14.65 4.99 10.25
CA ASN A 25 14.33 6.13 11.11
C ASN A 25 14.86 7.48 10.56
N SER A 26 14.81 7.61 9.22
CA SER A 26 15.38 8.74 8.49
C SER A 26 14.32 9.33 7.53
N PRO A 27 13.20 9.87 8.05
CA PRO A 27 12.15 10.43 7.19
C PRO A 27 12.65 11.67 6.46
N VAL A 28 12.27 11.77 5.17
CA VAL A 28 12.46 12.97 4.37
C VAL A 28 11.40 13.99 4.81
N ILE A 29 11.85 15.14 5.30
CA ILE A 29 11.00 16.22 5.82
C ILE A 29 10.95 17.45 4.91
N GLY A 30 11.77 17.47 3.87
CA GLY A 30 11.78 18.54 2.88
C GLY A 30 12.53 18.14 1.62
N ILE A 31 12.06 18.66 0.48
CA ILE A 31 12.73 18.48 -0.80
C ILE A 31 12.85 19.84 -1.50
N LYS A 32 14.03 20.11 -2.07
CA LYS A 32 14.32 21.31 -2.85
C LYS A 32 15.00 20.93 -4.16
N ALA A 33 14.47 21.39 -5.28
CA ALA A 33 15.15 21.29 -6.58
C ALA A 33 16.32 22.27 -6.64
N LEU A 34 17.50 21.80 -7.05
CA LEU A 34 18.72 22.56 -7.22
C LEU A 34 19.16 22.66 -8.70
N HIS A 35 18.44 21.96 -9.62
CA HIS A 35 18.73 21.86 -11.04
C HIS A 35 20.23 21.65 -11.39
N PRO A 36 20.63 20.45 -11.82
CA PRO A 36 19.76 19.29 -12.14
C PRO A 36 19.43 18.40 -10.92
N ASP A 37 20.02 18.67 -9.77
CA ASP A 37 19.96 17.84 -8.58
C ASP A 37 18.80 18.22 -7.65
N TYR A 38 18.63 17.41 -6.62
CA TYR A 38 17.72 17.63 -5.50
C TYR A 38 18.47 17.63 -4.18
N GLN A 39 18.07 18.51 -3.26
CA GLN A 39 18.44 18.44 -1.87
C GLN A 39 17.27 17.88 -1.07
N LEU A 40 17.52 16.85 -0.27
CA LEU A 40 16.58 16.26 0.67
C LEU A 40 17.02 16.64 2.09
N ASP A 41 16.11 17.20 2.86
CA ASP A 41 16.30 17.38 4.30
C ASP A 41 15.75 16.12 5.00
N VAL A 42 16.62 15.43 5.72
CA VAL A 42 16.33 14.13 6.35
C VAL A 42 16.43 14.28 7.86
N ALA A 43 15.35 13.95 8.57
CA ALA A 43 15.37 13.96 10.03
C ALA A 43 16.03 12.70 10.58
N VAL A 44 16.72 12.84 11.70
CA VAL A 44 17.31 11.76 12.50
C VAL A 44 17.09 12.07 13.98
N ALA A 45 17.39 11.10 14.86
CA ALA A 45 17.12 11.25 16.30
C ALA A 45 17.67 12.54 16.90
N ASP A 46 18.86 12.96 16.50
CA ASP A 46 19.57 14.11 17.09
C ASP A 46 19.60 15.33 16.14
N GLY A 47 18.60 15.49 15.25
CA GLY A 47 18.52 16.64 14.37
C GLY A 47 18.13 16.31 12.92
N SER A 48 18.83 16.91 11.96
CA SER A 48 18.63 16.63 10.54
C SER A 48 19.93 16.77 9.76
N TYR A 49 20.02 16.06 8.63
CA TYR A 49 21.09 16.25 7.66
C TYR A 49 20.54 16.50 6.27
N ARG A 50 21.41 16.95 5.37
CA ARG A 50 21.10 17.18 3.97
C ARG A 50 21.73 16.13 3.10
N LEU A 51 20.93 15.53 2.24
CA LEU A 51 21.36 14.60 1.20
C LEU A 51 21.16 15.27 -0.16
N GLN A 52 22.15 15.18 -1.03
CA GLN A 52 22.01 15.58 -2.42
C GLN A 52 21.84 14.36 -3.31
N SER A 53 20.89 14.41 -4.25
CA SER A 53 20.59 13.31 -5.16
C SER A 53 20.27 13.84 -6.55
N ARG A 54 20.67 13.11 -7.59
CA ARG A 54 20.31 13.40 -8.97
C ARG A 54 18.90 12.89 -9.33
N ILE A 55 18.45 11.85 -8.65
CA ILE A 55 17.18 11.17 -8.91
C ILE A 55 16.46 11.04 -7.57
N VAL A 56 15.17 11.31 -7.56
CA VAL A 56 14.29 11.09 -6.41
C VAL A 56 13.07 10.30 -6.84
N VAL A 57 12.87 9.14 -6.23
CA VAL A 57 11.66 8.33 -6.42
C VAL A 57 10.88 8.30 -5.10
N ASN A 58 9.75 8.95 -5.08
CA ASN A 58 8.83 8.96 -3.94
C ASN A 58 7.90 7.75 -4.01
N SER A 59 8.26 6.67 -3.33
CA SER A 59 7.48 5.43 -3.20
C SER A 59 6.99 5.20 -1.77
N THR A 60 6.60 6.28 -1.08
CA THR A 60 6.31 6.27 0.37
C THR A 60 4.88 5.85 0.73
N GLY A 61 4.11 5.31 -0.23
CA GLY A 61 2.78 4.74 0.02
C GLY A 61 1.80 5.76 0.61
N LEU A 62 1.32 5.52 1.81
CA LEU A 62 0.38 6.44 2.51
C LEU A 62 0.95 7.85 2.75
N ALA A 63 2.27 8.01 2.74
CA ALA A 63 2.92 9.30 2.93
C ALA A 63 3.27 10.02 1.60
N ALA A 64 2.96 9.42 0.43
CA ALA A 64 3.46 9.90 -0.86
C ALA A 64 3.01 11.35 -1.17
N GLN A 65 1.75 11.69 -0.89
CA GLN A 65 1.25 13.04 -1.08
C GLN A 65 1.90 14.04 -0.11
N GLY A 66 2.13 13.61 1.14
CA GLY A 66 2.81 14.42 2.15
C GLY A 66 4.25 14.73 1.74
N VAL A 67 5.01 13.74 1.30
CA VAL A 67 6.38 13.92 0.81
C VAL A 67 6.40 14.81 -0.43
N ALA A 68 5.52 14.56 -1.41
CA ALA A 68 5.43 15.37 -2.62
C ALA A 68 5.13 16.85 -2.31
N SER A 69 4.30 17.13 -1.32
CA SER A 69 3.93 18.50 -0.91
C SER A 69 5.10 19.30 -0.31
N THR A 70 6.16 18.62 0.11
CA THR A 70 7.38 19.29 0.61
C THR A 70 8.24 19.87 -0.50
N LEU A 71 8.07 19.40 -1.75
CA LEU A 71 8.85 19.86 -2.90
C LEU A 71 8.38 21.23 -3.37
N LYS A 72 9.20 22.24 -3.16
CA LYS A 72 8.95 23.58 -3.69
C LYS A 72 9.04 23.58 -5.22
N GLY A 73 7.96 24.01 -5.87
CA GLY A 73 7.85 24.01 -7.33
C GLY A 73 6.82 23.01 -7.89
N LEU A 74 6.45 22.01 -7.12
CA LEU A 74 5.30 21.17 -7.44
C LEU A 74 4.03 21.82 -6.86
N ALA A 75 3.07 22.17 -7.72
CA ALA A 75 1.85 22.83 -7.26
C ALA A 75 0.91 21.82 -6.60
N SER A 76 0.20 22.23 -5.56
CA SER A 76 -0.73 21.35 -4.83
C SER A 76 -1.82 20.74 -5.72
N ARG A 77 -2.24 21.43 -6.79
CA ARG A 77 -3.20 20.90 -7.78
C ARG A 77 -2.68 19.70 -8.57
N ASP A 78 -1.35 19.53 -8.63
CA ASP A 78 -0.68 18.45 -9.36
C ASP A 78 -0.43 17.22 -8.48
N ILE A 79 -0.77 17.31 -7.19
CA ILE A 79 -0.73 16.21 -6.22
C ILE A 79 -2.15 15.64 -6.09
N PRO A 80 -2.39 14.38 -6.47
CA PRO A 80 -3.73 13.80 -6.37
C PRO A 80 -4.18 13.67 -4.90
N ALA A 81 -5.48 13.76 -4.68
CA ALA A 81 -6.04 13.52 -3.34
C ALA A 81 -5.75 12.09 -2.86
N LEU A 82 -5.57 11.94 -1.55
CA LEU A 82 -5.41 10.66 -0.88
C LEU A 82 -6.68 10.33 -0.11
N PHE A 83 -7.20 9.12 -0.32
CA PHE A 83 -8.28 8.53 0.46
C PHE A 83 -7.77 7.26 1.12
N LEU A 84 -7.93 7.15 2.42
CA LEU A 84 -7.49 6.00 3.20
C LEU A 84 -8.59 4.94 3.19
N CYS A 85 -8.33 3.80 2.53
CA CYS A 85 -9.28 2.70 2.46
C CYS A 85 -8.73 1.48 3.19
N LYS A 86 -9.17 1.29 4.43
CA LYS A 86 -8.78 0.18 5.28
C LYS A 86 -9.44 -1.12 4.81
N GLY A 87 -8.71 -2.22 4.94
CA GLY A 87 -9.19 -3.56 4.73
C GLY A 87 -8.77 -4.45 5.90
N SER A 88 -9.74 -5.00 6.59
CA SER A 88 -9.53 -5.84 7.77
C SER A 88 -9.60 -7.32 7.43
N TYR A 89 -8.92 -8.14 8.20
CA TYR A 89 -8.93 -9.59 8.08
C TYR A 89 -9.23 -10.25 9.41
N PHE A 90 -10.06 -11.31 9.37
CA PHE A 90 -10.29 -12.21 10.48
C PHE A 90 -9.64 -13.57 10.20
N THR A 91 -9.03 -14.15 11.22
CA THR A 91 -8.36 -15.45 11.16
C THR A 91 -9.31 -16.53 11.60
N LEU A 92 -9.34 -17.67 10.91
CA LEU A 92 -10.10 -18.85 11.33
C LEU A 92 -9.37 -19.58 12.44
N SER A 93 -10.07 -19.81 13.55
CA SER A 93 -9.61 -20.71 14.61
C SER A 93 -9.88 -22.17 14.23
N GLY A 94 -8.91 -23.04 14.46
CA GLY A 94 -9.04 -24.47 14.20
C GLY A 94 -8.55 -24.89 12.82
N THR A 95 -8.99 -26.08 12.37
CA THR A 95 -8.52 -26.66 11.11
C THR A 95 -9.12 -25.95 9.91
N ALA A 96 -8.27 -25.60 8.96
CA ALA A 96 -8.67 -24.99 7.71
C ALA A 96 -9.51 -25.97 6.85
N PRO A 97 -10.71 -25.59 6.38
CA PRO A 97 -11.53 -26.43 5.52
C PRO A 97 -11.11 -26.33 4.03
N PHE A 98 -10.18 -25.41 3.74
CA PHE A 98 -9.74 -25.09 2.38
C PHE A 98 -8.28 -25.42 2.18
N ASN A 99 -7.94 -25.83 0.96
CA ASN A 99 -6.57 -26.00 0.48
C ASN A 99 -6.27 -25.11 -0.74
N HIS A 100 -7.23 -24.25 -1.10
CA HIS A 100 -7.14 -23.26 -2.18
C HIS A 100 -7.69 -21.90 -1.71
N LEU A 101 -7.30 -20.84 -2.41
CA LEU A 101 -7.89 -19.53 -2.25
C LEU A 101 -9.34 -19.54 -2.76
N ILE A 102 -10.26 -18.90 -2.03
CA ILE A 102 -11.67 -18.79 -2.41
C ILE A 102 -12.00 -17.33 -2.63
N TYR A 103 -12.40 -17.00 -3.86
CA TYR A 103 -12.84 -15.66 -4.24
C TYR A 103 -14.30 -15.72 -4.61
N PRO A 104 -15.22 -15.16 -3.81
CA PRO A 104 -16.62 -15.07 -4.18
C PRO A 104 -16.78 -14.18 -5.40
N VAL A 105 -17.83 -14.40 -6.18
CA VAL A 105 -18.18 -13.52 -7.30
C VAL A 105 -18.45 -12.11 -6.79
N PRO A 106 -17.83 -11.07 -7.38
CA PRO A 106 -18.07 -9.69 -6.99
C PRO A 106 -19.56 -9.34 -7.09
N GLU A 107 -20.08 -8.64 -6.09
CA GLU A 107 -21.46 -8.14 -6.13
C GLU A 107 -21.56 -6.95 -7.10
N LYS A 108 -22.67 -6.87 -7.84
CA LYS A 108 -22.89 -5.88 -8.92
C LYS A 108 -22.73 -4.41 -8.51
N ASN A 109 -22.79 -4.11 -7.21
CA ASN A 109 -22.78 -2.73 -6.71
C ASN A 109 -21.62 -2.45 -5.75
N SER A 110 -20.56 -3.28 -5.69
CA SER A 110 -19.46 -3.16 -4.73
C SER A 110 -19.89 -3.02 -3.25
N ALA A 111 -21.19 -3.16 -2.98
CA ALA A 111 -21.82 -2.95 -1.68
C ALA A 111 -21.74 -4.18 -0.76
N GLY A 112 -21.36 -5.33 -1.33
CA GLY A 112 -21.18 -6.56 -0.57
C GLY A 112 -19.72 -6.73 -0.13
N LEU A 113 -19.55 -7.27 1.08
CA LEU A 113 -18.25 -7.74 1.54
C LEU A 113 -17.80 -8.90 0.64
N GLY A 114 -16.98 -8.61 -0.37
CA GLY A 114 -16.28 -9.62 -1.17
C GLY A 114 -15.19 -10.31 -0.35
N VAL A 115 -15.56 -10.87 0.81
CA VAL A 115 -14.62 -11.50 1.74
C VAL A 115 -14.06 -12.77 1.14
N HIS A 116 -12.78 -12.72 0.78
CA HIS A 116 -12.04 -13.88 0.29
C HIS A 116 -11.64 -14.81 1.43
N ALA A 117 -11.45 -16.09 1.15
CA ALA A 117 -10.66 -16.97 2.00
C ALA A 117 -9.25 -17.07 1.41
N THR A 118 -8.26 -16.61 2.16
CA THR A 118 -6.85 -16.69 1.78
C THR A 118 -6.11 -17.60 2.74
N LEU A 119 -5.10 -18.31 2.22
CA LEU A 119 -4.23 -19.16 3.04
C LEU A 119 -2.84 -18.55 3.08
N ASP A 120 -2.22 -18.59 4.25
CA ASP A 120 -0.80 -18.32 4.35
C ASP A 120 0.04 -19.61 4.09
N LEU A 121 1.36 -19.48 4.15
CA LEU A 121 2.27 -20.60 3.91
C LEU A 121 2.17 -21.72 4.96
N ALA A 122 1.62 -21.44 6.13
CA ALA A 122 1.33 -22.41 7.17
C ALA A 122 -0.06 -23.08 7.00
N GLY A 123 -0.82 -22.67 5.97
CA GLY A 123 -2.17 -23.18 5.71
C GLY A 123 -3.24 -22.55 6.60
N GLN A 124 -2.93 -21.49 7.35
CA GLN A 124 -3.92 -20.76 8.13
C GLN A 124 -4.83 -19.96 7.22
N VAL A 125 -6.15 -20.08 7.45
CA VAL A 125 -7.14 -19.32 6.69
C VAL A 125 -7.39 -17.95 7.33
N LYS A 126 -7.42 -16.93 6.46
CA LYS A 126 -7.83 -15.56 6.79
C LYS A 126 -8.96 -15.15 5.85
N PHE A 127 -9.95 -14.50 6.41
CA PHE A 127 -11.11 -13.98 5.69
C PHE A 127 -11.01 -12.46 5.59
N GLY A 128 -11.09 -11.94 4.37
CA GLY A 128 -10.97 -10.52 4.08
C GLY A 128 -10.43 -10.25 2.67
N PRO A 129 -10.11 -8.99 2.37
CA PRO A 129 -10.42 -7.84 3.21
C PRO A 129 -11.86 -7.36 3.05
N ASP A 130 -12.29 -6.51 3.97
CA ASP A 130 -13.41 -5.62 3.75
C ASP A 130 -12.98 -4.28 3.13
N VAL A 131 -13.92 -3.33 3.07
CA VAL A 131 -13.70 -1.97 2.57
C VAL A 131 -14.26 -0.98 3.58
N GLU A 132 -13.38 -0.14 4.14
CA GLU A 132 -13.73 0.90 5.10
C GLU A 132 -12.92 2.16 4.81
N TYR A 133 -13.57 3.25 4.39
CA TYR A 133 -12.91 4.54 4.28
C TYR A 133 -12.76 5.16 5.67
N ILE A 134 -11.55 5.65 5.98
CA ILE A 134 -11.18 6.20 7.28
C ILE A 134 -10.51 7.57 7.11
N ASP A 135 -10.66 8.45 8.11
CA ASP A 135 -10.11 9.81 8.05
C ASP A 135 -8.64 9.89 8.52
N SER A 136 -8.22 8.93 9.31
CA SER A 136 -6.84 8.86 9.82
C SER A 136 -6.33 7.42 9.86
N PRO A 137 -5.01 7.21 9.69
CA PRO A 137 -4.43 5.86 9.73
C PRO A 137 -4.71 5.17 11.07
N GLY A 138 -5.29 3.95 11.01
CA GLY A 138 -5.54 3.11 12.16
C GLY A 138 -5.60 1.64 11.71
N PHE A 139 -4.83 0.77 12.38
CA PHE A 139 -4.66 -0.63 11.97
C PHE A 139 -5.42 -1.62 12.87
N ASP A 140 -6.21 -1.14 13.83
CA ASP A 140 -7.02 -1.99 14.68
C ASP A 140 -8.14 -2.67 13.88
N VAL A 141 -8.38 -3.95 14.15
CA VAL A 141 -9.49 -4.70 13.55
C VAL A 141 -10.70 -4.57 14.46
N SER A 142 -11.73 -3.82 14.01
CA SER A 142 -12.96 -3.64 14.78
C SER A 142 -13.81 -4.91 14.78
N LEU A 143 -14.34 -5.26 15.95
CA LEU A 143 -15.32 -6.34 16.10
C LEU A 143 -16.74 -5.95 15.65
N ASP A 144 -17.01 -4.67 15.43
CA ASP A 144 -18.34 -4.19 15.03
C ASP A 144 -18.80 -4.80 13.70
N ARG A 145 -17.84 -5.14 12.83
CA ARG A 145 -18.11 -5.76 11.52
C ARG A 145 -18.08 -7.28 11.52
N LEU A 146 -17.80 -7.91 12.65
CA LEU A 146 -17.66 -9.36 12.76
C LEU A 146 -18.90 -10.12 12.27
N ALA A 147 -20.10 -9.62 12.59
CA ALA A 147 -21.36 -10.23 12.13
C ALA A 147 -21.49 -10.23 10.60
N ASP A 148 -20.99 -9.19 9.93
CA ASP A 148 -20.99 -9.10 8.47
C ASP A 148 -20.02 -10.11 7.85
N TYR A 149 -18.87 -10.34 8.47
CA TYR A 149 -17.93 -11.38 8.06
C TYR A 149 -18.56 -12.78 8.18
N TYR A 150 -19.21 -13.11 9.29
CA TYR A 150 -19.93 -14.38 9.43
C TYR A 150 -20.98 -14.55 8.33
N ARG A 151 -21.75 -13.50 8.04
CA ARG A 151 -22.78 -13.53 6.99
C ARG A 151 -22.16 -13.77 5.61
N ALA A 152 -21.09 -13.06 5.27
CA ALA A 152 -20.42 -13.17 3.99
C ALA A 152 -19.76 -14.53 3.79
N VAL A 153 -19.01 -15.00 4.79
CA VAL A 153 -18.27 -16.28 4.74
C VAL A 153 -19.24 -17.47 4.70
N ARG A 154 -20.32 -17.45 5.47
CA ARG A 154 -21.30 -18.53 5.50
C ARG A 154 -22.04 -18.75 4.16
N ARG A 155 -21.98 -17.80 3.24
CA ARG A 155 -22.52 -17.98 1.86
C ARG A 155 -21.78 -19.06 1.07
N TYR A 156 -20.48 -19.25 1.34
CA TYR A 156 -19.66 -20.29 0.70
C TYR A 156 -19.08 -21.31 1.68
N TYR A 157 -19.10 -21.02 2.96
CA TYR A 157 -18.72 -21.94 4.05
C TYR A 157 -19.82 -21.98 5.13
N PRO A 158 -20.96 -22.63 4.87
CA PRO A 158 -22.08 -22.69 5.83
C PRO A 158 -21.75 -23.33 7.16
N ALA A 159 -20.73 -24.22 7.20
CA ALA A 159 -20.29 -24.92 8.41
C ALA A 159 -19.42 -24.06 9.35
N LEU A 160 -19.20 -22.78 9.03
CA LEU A 160 -18.46 -21.86 9.89
C LEU A 160 -19.15 -21.75 11.27
N LYS A 161 -18.48 -22.22 12.29
CA LYS A 161 -18.98 -22.19 13.68
C LYS A 161 -18.97 -20.75 14.21
N ASP A 162 -19.87 -20.48 15.16
CA ASP A 162 -19.81 -19.27 15.96
C ASP A 162 -18.47 -19.22 16.74
N ASP A 163 -17.99 -18.04 17.03
CA ASP A 163 -16.73 -17.75 17.73
C ASP A 163 -15.44 -18.31 17.07
N ALA A 164 -15.55 -18.80 15.82
CA ALA A 164 -14.40 -19.31 15.08
C ALA A 164 -13.55 -18.21 14.42
N LEU A 165 -14.06 -16.99 14.27
CA LEU A 165 -13.33 -15.86 13.70
C LEU A 165 -12.71 -15.01 14.80
N GLN A 166 -11.39 -14.79 14.66
CA GLN A 166 -10.61 -13.94 15.57
C GLN A 166 -10.04 -12.76 14.79
N PRO A 167 -9.92 -11.55 15.40
CA PRO A 167 -9.22 -10.44 14.75
C PRO A 167 -7.84 -10.87 14.24
N GLY A 168 -7.56 -10.59 12.99
CA GLY A 168 -6.28 -10.87 12.37
C GLY A 168 -5.44 -9.59 12.24
N TYR A 169 -5.37 -9.05 11.04
CA TYR A 169 -4.65 -7.80 10.75
C TYR A 169 -5.47 -6.92 9.82
N SER A 170 -5.05 -5.68 9.65
CA SER A 170 -5.57 -4.77 8.65
C SER A 170 -4.46 -4.13 7.83
N GLY A 171 -4.82 -3.65 6.64
CA GLY A 171 -3.99 -2.82 5.79
C GLY A 171 -4.76 -1.59 5.34
N ILE A 172 -4.06 -0.55 4.93
CA ILE A 172 -4.68 0.68 4.41
C ILE A 172 -4.21 0.89 2.97
N ARG A 173 -5.17 0.96 2.04
CA ARG A 173 -4.92 1.24 0.63
C ARG A 173 -4.88 2.76 0.43
N PRO A 174 -3.82 3.30 -0.20
CA PRO A 174 -3.74 4.72 -0.56
C PRO A 174 -4.55 5.01 -1.83
N LYS A 175 -5.88 5.03 -1.75
CA LYS A 175 -6.73 5.25 -2.91
C LYS A 175 -6.66 6.71 -3.41
N LEU A 176 -6.84 6.88 -4.72
CA LEU A 176 -6.91 8.19 -5.38
C LEU A 176 -8.37 8.64 -5.63
N GLN A 177 -9.34 7.84 -5.19
CA GLN A 177 -10.76 8.11 -5.30
C GLN A 177 -11.47 7.86 -3.97
N GLY A 178 -12.50 8.67 -3.72
CA GLY A 178 -13.41 8.49 -2.59
C GLY A 178 -14.44 7.38 -2.83
N PRO A 179 -15.30 7.11 -1.84
CA PRO A 179 -16.25 5.99 -1.87
C PRO A 179 -17.28 6.08 -3.00
N GLU A 180 -17.61 7.30 -3.47
CA GLU A 180 -18.62 7.55 -4.51
C GLU A 180 -18.00 7.83 -5.90
N ASP A 181 -16.65 7.90 -5.96
CA ASP A 181 -15.95 8.21 -7.20
C ASP A 181 -15.78 6.95 -8.07
N THR A 182 -15.55 7.15 -9.36
CA THR A 182 -15.10 6.09 -10.25
C THR A 182 -13.70 5.61 -9.87
N GLU A 183 -13.46 4.32 -10.03
CA GLU A 183 -12.17 3.70 -9.74
C GLU A 183 -11.05 4.34 -10.55
N LYS A 184 -9.92 4.64 -9.91
CA LYS A 184 -8.72 5.21 -10.52
C LYS A 184 -7.58 4.21 -10.44
N ASP A 185 -6.76 4.21 -11.48
CA ASP A 185 -5.52 3.43 -11.54
C ASP A 185 -4.38 4.11 -10.78
N PHE A 186 -3.25 3.43 -10.66
CA PHE A 186 -1.99 3.97 -10.15
C PHE A 186 -1.61 5.25 -10.89
N CYS A 187 -1.10 6.22 -10.18
CA CYS A 187 -0.57 7.46 -10.75
C CYS A 187 0.95 7.48 -10.60
N ILE A 188 1.67 7.06 -11.64
CA ILE A 188 3.12 7.20 -11.74
C ILE A 188 3.40 8.52 -12.43
N GLN A 189 3.77 9.52 -11.63
CA GLN A 189 3.92 10.90 -12.09
C GLN A 189 5.39 11.20 -12.36
N ASN A 190 5.74 11.50 -13.63
CA ASN A 190 7.06 11.98 -13.98
C ASN A 190 7.13 13.51 -13.82
N GLY A 191 8.04 13.98 -13.00
CA GLY A 191 8.24 15.40 -12.71
C GLY A 191 8.68 16.25 -13.90
N ILE A 192 9.16 15.66 -15.00
CA ILE A 192 9.56 16.38 -16.20
C ILE A 192 8.46 17.30 -16.74
N HIS A 193 7.18 16.89 -16.58
CA HIS A 193 6.02 17.68 -16.99
C HIS A 193 5.84 18.96 -16.16
N PHE A 194 6.53 19.05 -15.02
CA PHE A 194 6.52 20.20 -14.11
C PHE A 194 7.88 20.92 -14.06
N GLY A 195 8.80 20.58 -14.98
CA GLY A 195 10.17 21.11 -14.97
C GLY A 195 11.06 20.50 -13.87
N LEU A 196 10.71 19.32 -13.38
CA LEU A 196 11.36 18.60 -12.28
C LEU A 196 11.91 17.26 -12.81
N ALA A 197 12.88 17.30 -13.72
CA ALA A 197 13.48 16.11 -14.31
C ALA A 197 14.02 15.16 -13.24
N ASN A 198 13.85 13.84 -13.42
CA ASN A 198 14.29 12.79 -12.51
C ASN A 198 13.64 12.81 -11.10
N TYR A 199 12.47 13.47 -10.97
CA TYR A 199 11.61 13.37 -9.81
C TYR A 199 10.37 12.56 -10.15
N ILE A 200 10.20 11.42 -9.51
CA ILE A 200 9.10 10.49 -9.78
C ILE A 200 8.26 10.31 -8.52
N ASN A 201 6.95 10.46 -8.64
CA ASN A 201 6.00 10.12 -7.58
C ASN A 201 5.23 8.85 -7.94
N LEU A 202 5.08 7.95 -6.98
CA LEU A 202 4.22 6.78 -7.07
C LEU A 202 3.01 6.98 -6.14
N PHE A 203 1.89 7.43 -6.70
CA PHE A 203 0.66 7.64 -5.95
C PHE A 203 -0.34 6.51 -6.22
N GLY A 204 -1.12 6.15 -5.20
CA GLY A 204 -2.20 5.20 -5.35
C GLY A 204 -1.74 3.75 -5.57
N ILE A 205 -0.49 3.41 -5.21
CA ILE A 205 -0.01 2.04 -5.36
C ILE A 205 -0.65 1.17 -4.28
N GLU A 206 -1.77 0.55 -4.63
CA GLU A 206 -2.53 -0.40 -3.83
C GLU A 206 -2.52 -1.81 -4.45
N SER A 207 -3.51 -2.65 -4.25
CA SER A 207 -3.62 -3.93 -4.96
C SER A 207 -3.90 -3.68 -6.46
N PRO A 208 -3.14 -4.30 -7.37
CA PRO A 208 -2.13 -5.36 -7.21
C PRO A 208 -0.67 -4.88 -7.15
N GLY A 209 -0.36 -3.79 -6.48
CA GLY A 209 0.97 -3.16 -6.44
C GLY A 209 2.11 -4.10 -6.05
N LEU A 210 1.89 -5.04 -5.12
CA LEU A 210 2.92 -6.01 -4.74
C LEU A 210 3.29 -6.92 -5.92
N THR A 211 2.30 -7.47 -6.60
CA THR A 211 2.54 -8.38 -7.75
C THR A 211 3.08 -7.67 -8.98
N SER A 212 2.78 -6.37 -9.13
CA SER A 212 3.27 -5.53 -10.23
C SER A 212 4.55 -4.74 -9.87
N SER A 213 5.09 -4.92 -8.66
CA SER A 213 6.20 -4.09 -8.15
C SER A 213 7.44 -4.09 -9.05
N LEU A 214 7.83 -5.24 -9.61
CA LEU A 214 8.96 -5.34 -10.53
C LEU A 214 8.69 -4.61 -11.85
N ALA A 215 7.49 -4.76 -12.41
CA ALA A 215 7.10 -4.04 -13.63
C ALA A 215 7.02 -2.52 -13.40
N ILE A 216 6.55 -2.09 -12.21
CA ILE A 216 6.58 -0.68 -11.80
C ILE A 216 8.03 -0.19 -11.73
N ALA A 217 8.94 -0.99 -11.17
CA ALA A 217 10.36 -0.63 -11.07
C ALA A 217 11.03 -0.49 -12.45
N GLU A 218 10.74 -1.43 -13.37
CA GLU A 218 11.20 -1.34 -14.77
C GLU A 218 10.66 -0.07 -15.45
N TYR A 219 9.36 0.19 -15.33
CA TYR A 219 8.76 1.40 -15.88
C TYR A 219 9.38 2.68 -15.31
N VAL A 220 9.60 2.74 -14.00
CA VAL A 220 10.27 3.89 -13.35
C VAL A 220 11.68 4.06 -13.86
N LYS A 221 12.44 2.97 -14.04
CA LYS A 221 13.78 3.01 -14.63
C LYS A 221 13.77 3.58 -16.04
N ASP A 222 12.78 3.18 -16.86
CA ASP A 222 12.70 3.61 -18.29
C ASP A 222 12.31 5.08 -18.47
N ILE A 223 11.70 5.71 -17.45
CA ILE A 223 11.32 7.13 -17.47
C ILE A 223 12.32 8.05 -16.74
N ILE A 224 13.39 7.50 -16.17
CA ILE A 224 14.51 8.25 -15.60
C ILE A 224 15.53 8.51 -16.72
N ASP A 225 15.89 9.76 -16.93
CA ASP A 225 16.86 10.21 -17.93
C ASP A 225 18.32 10.09 -17.43
#